data_41571c4cf085c3927f9b013e17ffa647
#
_entry.id   41571c4cf085c3927f9b013e17ffa647
#
_cell.length_a   1.000
_cell.length_b   1.000
_cell.length_c   1.000
_cell.angle_alpha   90.00
_cell.angle_beta   90.00
_cell.angle_gamma   90.00
#
_symmetry.space_group_name_H-M   'P 1'
#
loop_
_entity.id
_entity.type
_entity.pdbx_description
1 polymer ?
#
loop_
_entity_poly.entity_id
_entity_poly.type
_entity_poly.pdbx_seq_one_letter_code
_entity_poly.pdbx_strand_id
1 'polypeptide(L)'
;PPGKDGKVNPNILAAAYVAGVKEIYKVGGAQGIAMLAYGTESVEPVFKIVGPGNAFVAMAKRLVFGTVGIDMIAGPSEVCCVADGADPTWIAADLLSQAEHDPRAAVFLITPDADFGKKVEAEMERQMKELSRYEIMKSSVDDYAKAFLCKDAAQCFDIVNKIAPEHLEVELPDPKQYLPLIYNAGAIFLGKYTSEPLGDYMAGPNHTLPTSGTAAFSSPLGVYDFVKHSSVEMYNKEAFQKISKKVQIFAKAEGLTAHAHAMEVRDED
;
A
#
# COMPACT_ATOMS: atom_id res chain seq x y z
N PRO A 1 -3.56 -12.93 -15.05
CA PRO A 1 -4.35 -14.07 -15.51
C PRO A 1 -4.71 -13.94 -16.98
N PRO A 2 -5.02 -15.02 -17.67
CA PRO A 2 -5.50 -14.96 -19.05
C PRO A 2 -6.90 -14.34 -19.11
N GLY A 3 -7.23 -13.77 -20.27
CA GLY A 3 -8.58 -13.31 -20.58
C GLY A 3 -9.58 -14.47 -20.73
N LYS A 4 -10.85 -14.14 -20.99
CA LYS A 4 -11.92 -15.15 -21.19
C LYS A 4 -11.65 -16.08 -22.37
N ASP A 5 -10.84 -15.66 -23.34
CA ASP A 5 -10.38 -16.44 -24.49
C ASP A 5 -9.16 -17.34 -24.20
N GLY A 6 -8.69 -17.37 -22.95
CA GLY A 6 -7.50 -18.11 -22.51
C GLY A 6 -6.17 -17.51 -22.95
N LYS A 7 -6.16 -16.29 -23.53
CA LYS A 7 -4.95 -15.60 -23.97
C LYS A 7 -4.50 -14.57 -22.95
N VAL A 8 -3.20 -14.41 -22.81
CA VAL A 8 -2.60 -13.33 -22.04
C VAL A 8 -2.49 -12.08 -22.93
N ASN A 9 -2.81 -10.91 -22.37
CA ASN A 9 -2.67 -9.65 -23.10
C ASN A 9 -1.24 -9.48 -23.62
N PRO A 10 -1.02 -9.23 -24.92
CA PRO A 10 0.31 -9.12 -25.50
C PRO A 10 1.14 -7.98 -24.90
N ASN A 11 0.52 -6.89 -24.43
CA ASN A 11 1.24 -5.81 -23.77
C ASN A 11 1.83 -6.25 -22.42
N ILE A 12 1.12 -7.10 -21.66
CA ILE A 12 1.63 -7.69 -20.42
C ILE A 12 2.83 -8.61 -20.72
N LEU A 13 2.74 -9.40 -21.77
CA LEU A 13 3.86 -10.27 -22.18
C LEU A 13 5.08 -9.46 -22.64
N ALA A 14 4.87 -8.37 -23.37
CA ALA A 14 5.93 -7.46 -23.79
C ALA A 14 6.60 -6.80 -22.58
N ALA A 15 5.82 -6.30 -21.63
CA ALA A 15 6.36 -5.73 -20.39
C ALA A 15 7.15 -6.77 -19.57
N ALA A 16 6.61 -7.98 -19.42
CA ALA A 16 7.31 -9.08 -18.76
C ALA A 16 8.63 -9.43 -19.42
N TYR A 17 8.66 -9.46 -20.76
CA TYR A 17 9.88 -9.70 -21.54
C TYR A 17 10.95 -8.61 -21.31
N VAL A 18 10.53 -7.34 -21.38
CA VAL A 18 11.44 -6.20 -21.12
C VAL A 18 11.97 -6.21 -19.69
N ALA A 19 11.13 -6.59 -18.72
CA ALA A 19 11.52 -6.73 -17.32
C ALA A 19 12.41 -7.96 -17.04
N GLY A 20 12.65 -8.83 -18.03
CA GLY A 20 13.48 -10.02 -17.87
C GLY A 20 12.80 -11.19 -17.17
N VAL A 21 11.46 -11.19 -17.06
CA VAL A 21 10.68 -12.30 -16.50
C VAL A 21 10.83 -13.53 -17.40
N LYS A 22 11.18 -14.68 -16.81
CA LYS A 22 11.47 -15.91 -17.54
C LYS A 22 10.36 -16.94 -17.45
N GLU A 23 9.54 -16.90 -16.40
CA GLU A 23 8.48 -17.87 -16.17
C GLU A 23 7.13 -17.16 -16.08
N ILE A 24 6.17 -17.60 -16.88
CA ILE A 24 4.83 -17.03 -16.95
C ILE A 24 3.81 -18.16 -16.92
N TYR A 25 2.99 -18.18 -15.87
CA TYR A 25 1.93 -19.16 -15.70
C TYR A 25 0.57 -18.55 -16.05
N LYS A 26 -0.20 -19.20 -16.90
CA LYS A 26 -1.54 -18.74 -17.32
C LYS A 26 -2.61 -19.15 -16.29
N VAL A 27 -2.43 -18.68 -15.06
CA VAL A 27 -3.32 -18.94 -13.94
C VAL A 27 -3.56 -17.65 -13.17
N GLY A 28 -4.65 -17.57 -12.45
CA GLY A 28 -5.00 -16.43 -11.60
C GLY A 28 -6.05 -16.82 -10.57
N GLY A 29 -6.55 -15.86 -9.81
CA GLY A 29 -7.51 -16.13 -8.74
C GLY A 29 -6.89 -16.83 -7.52
N ALA A 30 -7.74 -17.32 -6.61
CA ALA A 30 -7.31 -17.97 -5.39
C ALA A 30 -6.45 -19.23 -5.65
N GLN A 31 -6.76 -19.99 -6.71
CA GLN A 31 -5.97 -21.15 -7.12
C GLN A 31 -4.56 -20.80 -7.55
N GLY A 32 -4.35 -19.64 -8.19
CA GLY A 32 -3.01 -19.14 -8.51
C GLY A 32 -2.20 -18.81 -7.27
N ILE A 33 -2.82 -18.21 -6.27
CA ILE A 33 -2.20 -17.93 -4.97
C ILE A 33 -1.83 -19.22 -4.25
N ALA A 34 -2.72 -20.21 -4.22
CA ALA A 34 -2.46 -21.52 -3.60
C ALA A 34 -1.33 -22.27 -4.33
N MET A 35 -1.32 -22.27 -5.66
CA MET A 35 -0.25 -22.85 -6.47
C MET A 35 1.12 -22.25 -6.13
N LEU A 36 1.20 -20.93 -6.03
CA LEU A 36 2.46 -20.24 -5.69
C LEU A 36 2.88 -20.47 -4.23
N ALA A 37 1.93 -20.59 -3.30
CA ALA A 37 2.23 -20.77 -1.88
C ALA A 37 2.68 -22.19 -1.53
N TYR A 38 2.03 -23.20 -2.10
CA TYR A 38 2.23 -24.62 -1.75
C TYR A 38 3.02 -25.41 -2.79
N GLY A 39 3.18 -24.85 -3.98
CA GLY A 39 3.74 -25.58 -5.13
C GLY A 39 2.79 -26.60 -5.72
N THR A 40 3.24 -27.23 -6.78
CA THR A 40 2.61 -28.37 -7.46
C THR A 40 3.69 -29.29 -7.99
N GLU A 41 3.35 -30.37 -8.68
CA GLU A 41 4.34 -31.25 -9.34
C GLU A 41 5.23 -30.49 -10.37
N SER A 42 4.74 -29.38 -10.92
CA SER A 42 5.43 -28.62 -11.99
C SER A 42 5.77 -27.18 -11.63
N VAL A 43 5.40 -26.70 -10.45
CA VAL A 43 5.64 -25.32 -10.00
C VAL A 43 6.19 -25.34 -8.57
N GLU A 44 7.41 -24.89 -8.41
CA GLU A 44 8.01 -24.74 -7.08
C GLU A 44 7.31 -23.65 -6.27
N PRO A 45 7.15 -23.84 -4.95
CA PRO A 45 6.59 -22.80 -4.08
C PRO A 45 7.52 -21.59 -4.01
N VAL A 46 6.92 -20.41 -3.89
CA VAL A 46 7.68 -19.15 -3.81
C VAL A 46 7.82 -18.66 -2.38
N PHE A 47 8.81 -17.81 -2.12
CA PHE A 47 9.01 -17.21 -0.80
C PHE A 47 8.11 -15.99 -0.55
N LYS A 48 7.66 -15.30 -1.62
CA LYS A 48 6.80 -14.12 -1.50
C LYS A 48 5.87 -14.01 -2.71
N ILE A 49 4.61 -13.63 -2.44
CA ILE A 49 3.59 -13.33 -3.44
C ILE A 49 3.27 -11.84 -3.35
N VAL A 50 3.42 -11.13 -4.45
CA VAL A 50 3.17 -9.69 -4.55
C VAL A 50 2.18 -9.37 -5.66
N GLY A 51 1.56 -8.22 -5.58
CA GLY A 51 0.61 -7.70 -6.56
C GLY A 51 -0.84 -7.69 -6.07
N PRO A 52 -1.64 -6.75 -6.60
CA PRO A 52 -3.05 -6.61 -6.26
C PRO A 52 -3.91 -7.69 -6.92
N GLY A 53 -5.15 -7.80 -6.49
CA GLY A 53 -6.13 -8.69 -7.06
C GLY A 53 -7.53 -8.43 -6.49
N ASN A 54 -8.52 -9.15 -7.01
CA ASN A 54 -9.89 -9.06 -6.51
C ASN A 54 -10.01 -9.61 -5.07
N ALA A 55 -11.20 -9.47 -4.46
CA ALA A 55 -11.46 -9.90 -3.09
C ALA A 55 -11.10 -11.37 -2.81
N PHE A 56 -11.25 -12.26 -3.80
CA PHE A 56 -10.86 -13.67 -3.64
C PHE A 56 -9.34 -13.86 -3.59
N VAL A 57 -8.59 -13.09 -4.39
CA VAL A 57 -7.13 -13.08 -4.37
C VAL A 57 -6.63 -12.48 -3.05
N ALA A 58 -7.20 -11.37 -2.60
CA ALA A 58 -6.86 -10.75 -1.32
C ALA A 58 -7.11 -11.70 -0.15
N MET A 59 -8.25 -12.40 -0.13
CA MET A 59 -8.55 -13.39 0.89
C MET A 59 -7.59 -14.58 0.82
N ALA A 60 -7.28 -15.09 -0.38
CA ALA A 60 -6.33 -16.19 -0.54
C ALA A 60 -4.93 -15.81 -0.04
N LYS A 61 -4.45 -14.60 -0.37
CA LYS A 61 -3.17 -14.08 0.17
C LYS A 61 -3.18 -14.05 1.70
N ARG A 62 -4.27 -13.57 2.30
CA ARG A 62 -4.43 -13.56 3.76
C ARG A 62 -4.34 -14.97 4.37
N LEU A 63 -4.95 -15.96 3.73
CA LEU A 63 -4.98 -17.34 4.24
C LEU A 63 -3.63 -18.05 4.14
N VAL A 64 -2.80 -17.73 3.15
CA VAL A 64 -1.47 -18.32 2.97
C VAL A 64 -0.36 -17.56 3.69
N PHE A 65 -0.66 -16.37 4.25
CA PHE A 65 0.32 -15.62 5.02
C PHE A 65 0.79 -16.41 6.23
N GLY A 66 2.11 -16.52 6.38
CA GLY A 66 2.74 -17.41 7.38
C GLY A 66 3.29 -18.70 6.76
N THR A 67 2.72 -19.20 5.67
CA THR A 67 3.34 -20.22 4.81
C THR A 67 4.26 -19.56 3.78
N VAL A 68 3.82 -18.46 3.21
CA VAL A 68 4.56 -17.63 2.25
C VAL A 68 4.44 -16.16 2.66
N GLY A 69 5.46 -15.35 2.37
CA GLY A 69 5.37 -13.90 2.54
C GLY A 69 4.42 -13.28 1.52
N ILE A 70 3.74 -12.20 1.92
CA ILE A 70 2.94 -11.39 1.01
C ILE A 70 3.39 -9.92 1.10
N ASP A 71 3.03 -9.11 0.11
CA ASP A 71 3.19 -7.65 0.16
C ASP A 71 2.16 -7.04 1.13
N MET A 72 0.90 -7.11 0.74
CA MET A 72 -0.22 -6.54 1.50
C MET A 72 -1.54 -7.25 1.16
N ILE A 73 -2.57 -6.93 1.92
CA ILE A 73 -3.95 -7.31 1.62
C ILE A 73 -4.62 -6.08 1.02
N ALA A 74 -4.71 -6.04 -0.32
CA ALA A 74 -5.30 -4.92 -1.03
C ALA A 74 -6.82 -4.88 -0.87
N GLY A 75 -7.35 -3.69 -0.60
CA GLY A 75 -8.76 -3.34 -0.72
C GLY A 75 -9.07 -2.57 -2.01
N PRO A 76 -10.26 -1.98 -2.14
CA PRO A 76 -10.56 -0.99 -3.17
C PRO A 76 -9.62 0.20 -3.07
N SER A 77 -9.27 0.79 -4.21
CA SER A 77 -8.37 1.95 -4.27
C SER A 77 -9.03 3.23 -3.77
N GLU A 78 -8.21 4.15 -3.29
CA GLU A 78 -8.65 5.39 -2.64
C GLU A 78 -7.80 6.56 -3.08
N VAL A 79 -8.43 7.71 -3.32
CA VAL A 79 -7.75 9.00 -3.45
C VAL A 79 -8.31 10.01 -2.47
N CYS A 80 -7.42 10.79 -1.87
CA CYS A 80 -7.76 11.90 -0.98
C CYS A 80 -7.10 13.17 -1.50
N CYS A 81 -7.89 14.15 -1.94
CA CYS A 81 -7.41 15.45 -2.37
C CYS A 81 -7.62 16.47 -1.26
N VAL A 82 -6.53 17.06 -0.76
CA VAL A 82 -6.57 18.24 0.11
C VAL A 82 -6.34 19.48 -0.76
N ALA A 83 -7.39 20.28 -0.96
CA ALA A 83 -7.36 21.38 -1.90
C ALA A 83 -8.00 22.67 -1.36
N ASP A 84 -7.35 23.81 -1.66
CA ASP A 84 -7.86 25.15 -1.42
C ASP A 84 -7.30 26.12 -2.47
N GLY A 85 -8.18 26.85 -3.16
CA GLY A 85 -7.81 27.78 -4.21
C GLY A 85 -7.25 27.13 -5.50
N ALA A 86 -7.36 25.80 -5.63
CA ALA A 86 -7.01 25.06 -6.83
C ALA A 86 -8.08 25.21 -7.92
N ASP A 87 -7.83 24.68 -9.13
CA ASP A 87 -8.84 24.62 -10.18
C ASP A 87 -9.81 23.46 -9.91
N PRO A 88 -11.13 23.71 -9.69
CA PRO A 88 -12.10 22.66 -9.45
C PRO A 88 -12.18 21.61 -10.55
N THR A 89 -11.87 21.99 -11.80
CA THR A 89 -11.88 21.10 -12.96
C THR A 89 -10.79 20.02 -12.84
N TRP A 90 -9.61 20.40 -12.32
CA TRP A 90 -8.50 19.47 -12.14
C TRP A 90 -8.75 18.52 -10.97
N ILE A 91 -9.19 19.06 -9.82
CA ILE A 91 -9.52 18.23 -8.65
C ILE A 91 -10.64 17.24 -8.99
N ALA A 92 -11.66 17.65 -9.74
CA ALA A 92 -12.70 16.74 -10.20
C ALA A 92 -12.14 15.61 -11.09
N ALA A 93 -11.21 15.95 -12.00
CA ALA A 93 -10.57 14.97 -12.86
C ALA A 93 -9.73 13.95 -12.05
N ASP A 94 -8.98 14.41 -11.05
CA ASP A 94 -8.17 13.56 -10.19
C ASP A 94 -9.05 12.62 -9.34
N LEU A 95 -10.14 13.12 -8.76
CA LEU A 95 -11.11 12.27 -8.04
C LEU A 95 -11.77 11.25 -8.96
N LEU A 96 -12.09 11.61 -10.20
CA LEU A 96 -12.73 10.72 -11.17
C LEU A 96 -11.76 9.67 -11.73
N SER A 97 -10.46 9.97 -11.83
CA SER A 97 -9.45 8.97 -12.23
C SER A 97 -9.44 7.78 -11.29
N GLN A 98 -9.63 8.00 -10.00
CA GLN A 98 -9.76 6.94 -9.01
C GLN A 98 -11.14 6.28 -9.04
N ALA A 99 -12.21 7.07 -9.17
CA ALA A 99 -13.59 6.55 -9.18
C ALA A 99 -13.85 5.57 -10.32
N GLU A 100 -13.12 5.67 -11.44
CA GLU A 100 -13.29 4.77 -12.59
C GLU A 100 -12.69 3.37 -12.38
N HIS A 101 -11.85 3.14 -11.36
CA HIS A 101 -11.18 1.85 -11.15
C HIS A 101 -12.13 0.73 -10.76
N ASP A 102 -12.98 0.96 -9.76
CA ASP A 102 -13.90 -0.05 -9.20
C ASP A 102 -15.16 0.64 -8.64
N PRO A 103 -16.35 0.02 -8.71
CA PRO A 103 -17.56 0.59 -8.09
C PRO A 103 -17.45 0.88 -6.60
N ARG A 104 -16.46 0.32 -5.92
CA ARG A 104 -16.18 0.52 -4.49
C ARG A 104 -14.96 1.41 -4.24
N ALA A 105 -14.37 1.99 -5.28
CA ALA A 105 -13.31 2.97 -5.10
C ALA A 105 -13.81 4.14 -4.25
N ALA A 106 -12.98 4.66 -3.34
CA ALA A 106 -13.36 5.77 -2.49
C ALA A 106 -12.60 7.04 -2.88
N VAL A 107 -13.33 8.14 -2.93
CA VAL A 107 -12.77 9.45 -3.29
C VAL A 107 -13.11 10.47 -2.20
N PHE A 108 -12.09 11.17 -1.73
CA PHE A 108 -12.23 12.11 -0.63
C PHE A 108 -11.75 13.50 -1.03
N LEU A 109 -12.61 14.50 -0.89
CA LEU A 109 -12.23 15.90 -0.96
C LEU A 109 -12.15 16.47 0.45
N ILE A 110 -11.03 17.10 0.80
CA ILE A 110 -10.84 17.77 2.08
C ILE A 110 -10.50 19.23 1.79
N THR A 111 -11.35 20.16 2.22
CA THR A 111 -11.17 21.57 1.91
C THR A 111 -11.68 22.47 3.04
N PRO A 112 -11.08 23.64 3.28
CA PRO A 112 -11.65 24.66 4.16
C PRO A 112 -12.71 25.52 3.49
N ASP A 113 -12.89 25.43 2.16
CA ASP A 113 -13.82 26.26 1.37
C ASP A 113 -15.03 25.44 0.88
N ALA A 114 -16.21 25.70 1.47
CA ALA A 114 -17.45 25.03 1.09
C ALA A 114 -17.91 25.35 -0.35
N ASP A 115 -17.65 26.56 -0.84
CA ASP A 115 -18.05 26.94 -2.20
C ASP A 115 -17.10 26.32 -3.25
N PHE A 116 -15.85 26.14 -2.91
CA PHE A 116 -14.92 25.34 -3.71
C PHE A 116 -15.40 23.88 -3.80
N GLY A 117 -15.78 23.27 -2.67
CA GLY A 117 -16.32 21.91 -2.66
C GLY A 117 -17.51 21.70 -3.58
N LYS A 118 -18.47 22.65 -3.59
CA LYS A 118 -19.62 22.61 -4.52
C LYS A 118 -19.21 22.72 -5.99
N LYS A 119 -18.19 23.51 -6.29
CA LYS A 119 -17.67 23.64 -7.67
C LYS A 119 -17.02 22.33 -8.13
N VAL A 120 -16.27 21.67 -7.27
CA VAL A 120 -15.69 20.34 -7.54
C VAL A 120 -16.79 19.32 -7.80
N GLU A 121 -17.82 19.27 -6.95
CA GLU A 121 -18.96 18.36 -7.13
C GLU A 121 -19.66 18.58 -8.49
N ALA A 122 -19.95 19.84 -8.85
CA ALA A 122 -20.56 20.17 -10.13
C ALA A 122 -19.67 19.77 -11.33
N GLU A 123 -18.35 19.94 -11.21
CA GLU A 123 -17.41 19.50 -12.24
C GLU A 123 -17.33 17.98 -12.34
N MET A 124 -17.35 17.26 -11.23
CA MET A 124 -17.41 15.79 -11.24
C MET A 124 -18.66 15.29 -11.98
N GLU A 125 -19.83 15.85 -11.68
CA GLU A 125 -21.08 15.48 -12.36
C GLU A 125 -21.04 15.79 -13.87
N ARG A 126 -20.41 16.89 -14.26
CA ARG A 126 -20.25 17.27 -15.66
C ARG A 126 -19.31 16.32 -16.40
N GLN A 127 -18.11 16.10 -15.84
CA GLN A 127 -17.06 15.30 -16.47
C GLN A 127 -17.43 13.82 -16.56
N MET A 128 -18.05 13.24 -15.54
CA MET A 128 -18.50 11.84 -15.56
C MET A 128 -19.33 11.50 -16.81
N LYS A 129 -20.20 12.44 -17.26
CA LYS A 129 -21.08 12.23 -18.44
C LYS A 129 -20.32 12.11 -19.74
N GLU A 130 -19.09 12.60 -19.78
CA GLU A 130 -18.24 12.60 -20.98
C GLU A 130 -17.27 11.41 -21.00
N LEU A 131 -17.12 10.69 -19.85
CA LEU A 131 -16.17 9.62 -19.69
C LEU A 131 -16.79 8.23 -19.94
N SER A 132 -15.98 7.28 -20.40
CA SER A 132 -16.45 5.98 -20.89
C SER A 132 -16.96 5.04 -19.80
N ARG A 133 -16.52 5.21 -18.53
CA ARG A 133 -16.87 4.30 -17.43
C ARG A 133 -17.89 4.91 -16.46
N TYR A 134 -18.85 5.63 -16.99
CA TYR A 134 -19.86 6.37 -16.24
C TYR A 134 -20.51 5.57 -15.10
N GLU A 135 -21.02 4.36 -15.38
CA GLU A 135 -21.75 3.55 -14.39
C GLU A 135 -20.86 3.14 -13.21
N ILE A 136 -19.58 2.90 -13.48
CA ILE A 136 -18.61 2.54 -12.43
C ILE A 136 -18.31 3.77 -11.56
N MET A 137 -17.98 4.90 -12.20
CA MET A 137 -17.73 6.16 -11.48
C MET A 137 -18.94 6.59 -10.69
N LYS A 138 -20.15 6.49 -11.28
CA LYS A 138 -21.38 6.85 -10.58
C LYS A 138 -21.62 6.02 -9.33
N SER A 139 -21.43 4.70 -9.40
CA SER A 139 -21.55 3.85 -8.21
C SER A 139 -20.51 4.20 -7.14
N SER A 140 -19.26 4.42 -7.54
CA SER A 140 -18.19 4.85 -6.64
C SER A 140 -18.52 6.17 -5.96
N VAL A 141 -18.93 7.18 -6.74
CA VAL A 141 -19.25 8.51 -6.22
C VAL A 141 -20.51 8.49 -5.34
N ASP A 142 -21.58 7.83 -5.75
CA ASP A 142 -22.84 7.78 -4.98
C ASP A 142 -22.65 7.09 -3.61
N ASP A 143 -21.85 6.02 -3.55
CA ASP A 143 -21.73 5.19 -2.36
C ASP A 143 -20.51 5.52 -1.49
N TYR A 144 -19.42 5.99 -2.09
CA TYR A 144 -18.11 6.07 -1.41
C TYR A 144 -17.45 7.46 -1.47
N ALA A 145 -17.97 8.43 -2.24
CA ALA A 145 -17.42 9.78 -2.21
C ALA A 145 -17.78 10.52 -0.92
N LYS A 146 -16.82 11.28 -0.39
CA LYS A 146 -17.07 12.15 0.77
C LYS A 146 -16.29 13.47 0.64
N ALA A 147 -16.97 14.56 0.99
CA ALA A 147 -16.35 15.86 1.15
C ALA A 147 -16.31 16.25 2.64
N PHE A 148 -15.13 16.68 3.10
CA PHE A 148 -14.93 17.15 4.47
C PHE A 148 -14.63 18.65 4.45
N LEU A 149 -15.50 19.42 5.12
CA LEU A 149 -15.25 20.83 5.35
C LEU A 149 -14.47 21.02 6.64
N CYS A 150 -13.29 21.61 6.52
CA CYS A 150 -12.36 21.83 7.62
C CYS A 150 -12.30 23.33 7.99
N LYS A 151 -11.89 23.62 9.21
CA LYS A 151 -11.69 25.00 9.68
C LYS A 151 -10.32 25.58 9.25
N ASP A 152 -9.31 24.72 9.05
CA ASP A 152 -7.94 25.07 8.73
C ASP A 152 -7.16 23.86 8.18
N ALA A 153 -5.96 24.11 7.66
CA ALA A 153 -5.08 23.08 7.12
C ALA A 153 -4.71 22.02 8.17
N ALA A 154 -4.53 22.36 9.43
CA ALA A 154 -4.19 21.38 10.47
C ALA A 154 -5.30 20.34 10.61
N GLN A 155 -6.57 20.78 10.64
CA GLN A 155 -7.70 19.87 10.66
C GLN A 155 -7.80 19.03 9.38
N CYS A 156 -7.45 19.58 8.21
CA CYS A 156 -7.41 18.80 6.97
C CYS A 156 -6.46 17.61 7.13
N PHE A 157 -5.24 17.82 7.60
CA PHE A 157 -4.26 16.75 7.76
C PHE A 157 -4.57 15.82 8.95
N ASP A 158 -5.27 16.27 9.98
CA ASP A 158 -5.82 15.39 11.01
C ASP A 158 -6.83 14.37 10.43
N ILE A 159 -7.65 14.81 9.47
CA ILE A 159 -8.60 13.92 8.77
C ILE A 159 -7.85 12.99 7.83
N VAL A 160 -6.89 13.50 7.03
CA VAL A 160 -6.02 12.69 6.17
C VAL A 160 -5.39 11.54 6.96
N ASN A 161 -4.76 11.85 8.09
CA ASN A 161 -4.08 10.84 8.90
C ASN A 161 -5.03 9.79 9.53
N LYS A 162 -6.32 10.14 9.72
CA LYS A 162 -7.35 9.19 10.17
C LYS A 162 -7.86 8.31 9.04
N ILE A 163 -7.97 8.85 7.83
CA ILE A 163 -8.32 8.08 6.63
C ILE A 163 -7.16 7.14 6.27
N ALA A 164 -5.92 7.63 6.38
CA ALA A 164 -4.70 6.96 5.94
C ALA A 164 -4.84 6.46 4.49
N PRO A 165 -5.05 7.38 3.52
CA PRO A 165 -5.43 7.03 2.17
C PRO A 165 -4.30 6.36 1.39
N GLU A 166 -4.67 5.60 0.36
CA GLU A 166 -3.75 5.05 -0.61
C GLU A 166 -2.99 6.15 -1.35
N HIS A 167 -3.73 7.09 -1.96
CA HIS A 167 -3.19 8.24 -2.65
C HIS A 167 -3.60 9.53 -1.92
N LEU A 168 -2.64 10.39 -1.64
CA LEU A 168 -2.87 11.70 -1.07
C LEU A 168 -2.36 12.78 -2.01
N GLU A 169 -3.24 13.59 -2.56
CA GLU A 169 -2.92 14.78 -3.32
C GLU A 169 -3.02 16.04 -2.45
N VAL A 170 -2.02 16.90 -2.50
CA VAL A 170 -1.96 18.14 -1.73
C VAL A 170 -1.90 19.32 -2.69
N GLU A 171 -3.07 19.87 -2.99
CA GLU A 171 -3.29 20.99 -3.92
C GLU A 171 -3.47 22.32 -3.15
N LEU A 172 -2.52 22.58 -2.27
CA LEU A 172 -2.43 23.81 -1.47
C LEU A 172 -1.23 24.66 -1.92
N PRO A 173 -1.25 25.98 -1.67
CA PRO A 173 -0.06 26.81 -1.86
C PRO A 173 1.14 26.28 -1.08
N ASP A 174 2.31 26.21 -1.73
CA ASP A 174 3.55 25.68 -1.17
C ASP A 174 3.35 24.32 -0.44
N PRO A 175 2.96 23.26 -1.16
CA PRO A 175 2.50 22.00 -0.56
C PRO A 175 3.58 21.29 0.28
N LYS A 176 4.87 21.56 0.04
CA LYS A 176 5.97 20.95 0.79
C LYS A 176 5.98 21.31 2.27
N GLN A 177 5.45 22.48 2.65
CA GLN A 177 5.38 22.91 4.05
C GLN A 177 4.50 22.00 4.91
N TYR A 178 3.57 21.26 4.29
CA TYR A 178 2.64 20.37 4.99
C TYR A 178 3.15 18.94 5.20
N LEU A 179 4.27 18.57 4.58
CA LEU A 179 4.86 17.21 4.75
C LEU A 179 5.03 16.80 6.22
N PRO A 180 5.45 17.68 7.15
CA PRO A 180 5.56 17.32 8.56
C PRO A 180 4.23 16.99 9.26
N LEU A 181 3.08 17.30 8.64
CA LEU A 181 1.75 17.00 9.17
C LEU A 181 1.18 15.68 8.64
N ILE A 182 1.86 15.04 7.68
CA ILE A 182 1.40 13.82 7.03
C ILE A 182 2.14 12.63 7.63
N TYR A 183 1.41 11.75 8.31
CA TYR A 183 1.98 10.54 8.93
C TYR A 183 1.51 9.27 8.21
N ASN A 184 0.32 9.30 7.64
CA ASN A 184 -0.37 8.14 7.13
C ASN A 184 -0.87 8.42 5.70
N ALA A 185 -0.09 8.03 4.69
CA ALA A 185 -0.50 8.00 3.29
C ALA A 185 0.36 6.98 2.53
N GLY A 186 -0.22 6.28 1.58
CA GLY A 186 0.51 5.33 0.74
C GLY A 186 1.45 6.05 -0.22
N ALA A 187 0.94 7.00 -0.99
CA ALA A 187 1.72 7.90 -1.83
C ALA A 187 1.27 9.34 -1.63
N ILE A 188 2.21 10.30 -1.75
CA ILE A 188 1.94 11.72 -1.54
C ILE A 188 2.32 12.48 -2.80
N PHE A 189 1.35 13.17 -3.38
CA PHE A 189 1.45 13.96 -4.59
C PHE A 189 1.36 15.44 -4.25
N LEU A 190 2.35 16.24 -4.63
CA LEU A 190 2.49 17.61 -4.18
C LEU A 190 2.32 18.60 -5.34
N GLY A 191 1.22 19.34 -5.31
CA GLY A 191 0.96 20.46 -6.21
C GLY A 191 0.36 20.03 -7.55
N LYS A 192 -0.23 21.00 -8.20
CA LYS A 192 -1.16 20.91 -9.33
C LYS A 192 -0.72 20.16 -10.60
N TYR A 193 0.54 19.82 -10.71
CA TYR A 193 1.07 19.04 -11.85
C TYR A 193 1.49 17.62 -11.44
N THR A 194 1.14 17.20 -10.24
CA THR A 194 1.52 15.90 -9.69
C THR A 194 0.25 15.13 -9.33
N SER A 195 -0.55 14.81 -10.33
CA SER A 195 -1.76 14.00 -10.16
C SER A 195 -1.44 12.51 -9.98
N GLU A 196 -2.35 11.76 -9.39
CA GLU A 196 -2.23 10.32 -9.11
C GLU A 196 -1.85 9.50 -10.36
N PRO A 197 -2.48 9.68 -11.57
CA PRO A 197 -2.10 8.93 -12.75
C PRO A 197 -0.63 9.07 -13.15
N LEU A 198 0.01 10.20 -12.82
CA LEU A 198 1.45 10.34 -13.06
C LEU A 198 2.24 9.33 -12.22
N GLY A 199 1.85 9.11 -10.96
CA GLY A 199 2.44 8.14 -10.05
C GLY A 199 2.30 6.71 -10.57
N ASP A 200 1.10 6.36 -11.00
CA ASP A 200 0.78 5.02 -11.46
C ASP A 200 1.54 4.61 -12.73
N TYR A 201 1.80 5.57 -13.61
CA TYR A 201 2.34 5.22 -14.93
C TYR A 201 3.82 5.59 -15.13
N MET A 202 4.30 6.75 -14.67
CA MET A 202 5.58 7.27 -15.16
C MET A 202 6.51 7.88 -14.08
N ALA A 203 6.04 8.18 -12.87
CA ALA A 203 6.86 8.86 -11.87
C ALA A 203 7.97 7.97 -11.27
N GLY A 204 7.85 6.64 -11.41
CA GLY A 204 8.87 5.68 -11.02
C GLY A 204 8.65 4.93 -9.70
N PRO A 205 8.00 5.47 -8.66
CA PRO A 205 7.61 4.66 -7.50
C PRO A 205 6.67 3.52 -7.87
N ASN A 206 6.61 2.50 -7.03
CA ASN A 206 5.68 1.39 -7.23
C ASN A 206 4.25 1.84 -6.92
N HIS A 207 3.29 1.44 -7.78
CA HIS A 207 1.87 1.76 -7.62
C HIS A 207 1.10 0.72 -6.77
N THR A 208 1.76 -0.31 -6.24
CA THR A 208 1.16 -1.24 -5.28
C THR A 208 1.25 -0.62 -3.89
N LEU A 209 0.17 0.00 -3.47
CA LEU A 209 0.10 0.87 -2.30
C LEU A 209 -0.80 0.27 -1.22
N PRO A 210 -0.60 0.62 0.05
CA PRO A 210 -1.49 0.22 1.13
C PRO A 210 -2.85 0.91 1.00
N THR A 211 -3.93 0.14 1.04
CA THR A 211 -5.32 0.57 0.88
C THR A 211 -6.11 0.39 2.17
N SER A 212 -7.32 0.94 2.23
CA SER A 212 -8.27 0.72 3.34
C SER A 212 -7.70 1.08 4.72
N GLY A 213 -6.99 2.20 4.78
CA GLY A 213 -6.39 2.71 6.02
C GLY A 213 -5.11 1.99 6.45
N THR A 214 -4.62 1.02 5.70
CA THR A 214 -3.40 0.27 6.07
C THR A 214 -2.12 1.09 5.92
N ALA A 215 -2.17 2.25 5.24
CA ALA A 215 -1.07 3.22 5.22
C ALA A 215 -0.67 3.73 6.62
N ALA A 216 -1.50 3.51 7.64
CA ALA A 216 -1.16 3.78 9.04
C ALA A 216 -0.02 2.88 9.59
N PHE A 217 0.26 1.74 8.96
CA PHE A 217 1.28 0.78 9.42
C PHE A 217 1.99 0.01 8.28
N SER A 218 1.62 0.24 7.03
CA SER A 218 2.22 -0.38 5.86
C SER A 218 2.78 0.67 4.91
N SER A 219 3.80 0.30 4.15
CA SER A 219 4.42 1.13 3.11
C SER A 219 4.07 0.61 1.72
N PRO A 220 4.28 1.41 0.67
CA PRO A 220 4.29 0.94 -0.72
C PRO A 220 5.22 -0.25 -0.91
N LEU A 221 4.89 -1.13 -1.87
CA LEU A 221 5.77 -2.22 -2.25
C LEU A 221 7.11 -1.67 -2.74
N GLY A 222 8.20 -2.12 -2.15
CA GLY A 222 9.54 -1.63 -2.44
C GLY A 222 10.60 -2.72 -2.40
N VAL A 223 11.84 -2.34 -2.63
CA VAL A 223 12.99 -3.25 -2.59
C VAL A 223 13.11 -3.94 -1.21
N TYR A 224 12.75 -3.24 -0.14
CA TYR A 224 12.80 -3.77 1.23
C TYR A 224 11.91 -4.98 1.46
N ASP A 225 10.84 -5.14 0.66
CA ASP A 225 9.95 -6.30 0.72
C ASP A 225 10.61 -7.60 0.25
N PHE A 226 11.70 -7.50 -0.48
CA PHE A 226 12.44 -8.63 -1.07
C PHE A 226 13.76 -8.93 -0.34
N VAL A 227 14.07 -8.18 0.72
CA VAL A 227 15.24 -8.41 1.56
C VAL A 227 14.82 -8.79 2.97
N LYS A 228 15.68 -9.51 3.66
CA LYS A 228 15.51 -9.83 5.07
C LYS A 228 16.81 -9.59 5.82
N HIS A 229 16.70 -9.27 7.09
CA HIS A 229 17.82 -9.00 7.96
C HIS A 229 18.00 -10.14 8.95
N SER A 230 19.24 -10.45 9.28
CA SER A 230 19.58 -11.39 10.35
C SER A 230 20.53 -10.69 11.32
N SER A 231 20.34 -10.90 12.62
CA SER A 231 21.31 -10.49 13.62
C SER A 231 22.55 -11.38 13.51
N VAL A 232 23.73 -10.78 13.62
CA VAL A 232 25.00 -11.47 13.71
C VAL A 232 25.70 -10.97 14.97
N GLU A 233 25.90 -11.85 15.94
CA GLU A 233 26.46 -11.54 17.24
C GLU A 233 27.75 -12.33 17.45
N MET A 234 28.80 -11.65 17.87
CA MET A 234 30.09 -12.25 18.19
C MET A 234 30.69 -11.62 19.44
N TYR A 235 30.92 -12.44 20.45
CA TYR A 235 31.56 -12.04 21.70
C TYR A 235 32.92 -12.74 21.84
N ASN A 236 33.93 -11.98 22.23
CA ASN A 236 35.17 -12.56 22.75
C ASN A 236 35.04 -12.90 24.24
N LYS A 237 35.99 -13.63 24.80
CA LYS A 237 35.99 -14.08 26.20
C LYS A 237 35.81 -12.90 27.18
N GLU A 238 36.54 -11.82 27.00
CA GLU A 238 36.50 -10.65 27.87
C GLU A 238 35.11 -9.98 27.88
N ALA A 239 34.50 -9.79 26.70
CA ALA A 239 33.17 -9.22 26.57
C ALA A 239 32.10 -10.17 27.17
N PHE A 240 32.24 -11.47 26.96
CA PHE A 240 31.36 -12.48 27.52
C PHE A 240 31.38 -12.45 29.07
N GLN A 241 32.56 -12.44 29.68
CA GLN A 241 32.72 -12.43 31.15
C GLN A 241 32.07 -11.20 31.79
N LYS A 242 32.07 -10.04 31.11
CA LYS A 242 31.43 -8.81 31.62
C LYS A 242 29.91 -8.92 31.76
N ILE A 243 29.26 -9.80 30.99
CA ILE A 243 27.80 -9.89 30.94
C ILE A 243 27.24 -11.24 31.43
N SER A 244 28.05 -12.30 31.44
CA SER A 244 27.62 -13.67 31.74
C SER A 244 26.77 -13.78 33.00
N LYS A 245 27.21 -13.22 34.13
CA LYS A 245 26.45 -13.27 35.39
C LYS A 245 25.10 -12.56 35.29
N LYS A 246 24.99 -11.47 34.53
CA LYS A 246 23.73 -10.75 34.32
C LYS A 246 22.74 -11.61 33.53
N VAL A 247 23.21 -12.27 32.47
CA VAL A 247 22.39 -13.19 31.68
C VAL A 247 21.88 -14.35 32.52
N GLN A 248 22.76 -14.96 33.36
CA GLN A 248 22.38 -16.02 34.28
C GLN A 248 21.27 -15.59 35.25
N ILE A 249 21.36 -14.36 35.80
CA ILE A 249 20.35 -13.82 36.72
C ILE A 249 19.01 -13.68 36.00
N PHE A 250 18.99 -13.09 34.77
CA PHE A 250 17.77 -12.97 33.98
C PHE A 250 17.17 -14.33 33.64
N ALA A 251 17.96 -15.23 33.11
CA ALA A 251 17.50 -16.57 32.76
C ALA A 251 16.90 -17.34 33.96
N LYS A 252 17.53 -17.23 35.14
CA LYS A 252 17.00 -17.85 36.39
C LYS A 252 15.71 -17.18 36.84
N ALA A 253 15.58 -15.85 36.70
CA ALA A 253 14.37 -15.14 37.06
C ALA A 253 13.18 -15.53 36.16
N GLU A 254 13.45 -15.88 34.90
CA GLU A 254 12.46 -16.40 33.94
C GLU A 254 12.22 -17.93 34.09
N GLY A 255 12.93 -18.61 35.00
CA GLY A 255 12.84 -20.06 35.17
C GLY A 255 13.56 -20.86 34.08
N LEU A 256 14.37 -20.22 33.25
CA LEU A 256 15.09 -20.83 32.12
C LEU A 256 16.48 -21.32 32.56
N THR A 257 16.51 -22.40 33.32
CA THR A 257 17.75 -22.91 33.91
C THR A 257 18.78 -23.41 32.90
N ALA A 258 18.33 -23.94 31.74
CA ALA A 258 19.22 -24.34 30.65
C ALA A 258 19.91 -23.14 30.00
N HIS A 259 19.22 -21.98 29.88
CA HIS A 259 19.83 -20.74 29.41
C HIS A 259 20.90 -20.23 30.36
N ALA A 260 20.62 -20.27 31.69
CA ALA A 260 21.61 -19.92 32.70
C ALA A 260 22.82 -20.85 32.64
N HIS A 261 22.59 -22.17 32.56
CA HIS A 261 23.64 -23.18 32.48
C HIS A 261 24.52 -23.02 31.23
N ALA A 262 23.95 -22.65 30.09
CA ALA A 262 24.72 -22.37 28.87
C ALA A 262 25.75 -21.24 29.05
N MET A 263 25.47 -20.29 29.93
CA MET A 263 26.43 -19.23 30.29
C MET A 263 27.45 -19.75 31.37
N GLU A 264 26.98 -20.52 32.37
CA GLU A 264 27.79 -21.03 33.47
C GLU A 264 28.96 -21.90 32.98
N VAL A 265 28.70 -22.86 32.10
CA VAL A 265 29.73 -23.75 31.53
C VAL A 265 30.83 -23.02 30.73
N ARG A 266 30.55 -21.82 30.26
CA ARG A 266 31.54 -20.98 29.57
C ARG A 266 32.29 -20.03 30.49
N ASP A 267 31.82 -19.84 31.73
CA ASP A 267 32.57 -19.12 32.79
C ASP A 267 33.71 -19.98 33.37
N GLU A 268 33.63 -21.32 33.20
CA GLU A 268 34.61 -22.28 33.71
C GLU A 268 35.82 -22.45 32.77
N ASP A 269 35.72 -21.97 31.52
CA ASP A 269 36.82 -22.01 30.54
C ASP A 269 37.73 -20.76 30.65
#